data_2735782bc1fe3343b300df7a73cf82d8
#
_entry.id   2735782bc1fe3343b300df7a73cf82d8
#
_cell.length_a   1.000
_cell.length_b   1.000
_cell.length_c   1.000
_cell.angle_alpha   90.00
_cell.angle_beta   90.00
_cell.angle_gamma   90.00
#
_symmetry.space_group_name_H-M   'P 1'
#
loop_
_entity.id
_entity.type
_entity.pdbx_description
1 polymer ?
#
loop_
_entity_poly.entity_id
_entity_poly.type
_entity_poly.pdbx_seq_one_letter_code
_entity_poly.pdbx_strand_id
1 'polypeptide(L)'
;MALNEAFLPSSTVRDNVVNLAKLLNYVPRSIQAAKACLKLELQTNQVNGAYPSNITLKKGPVATGGNFVWNVLADTTVEVNTSTGIATFDKVSIKEGSIVNFQYIVNTFAKQIYKIPSEDADISTLAVRVKANESATASDLYNQVDTVTNLTATTRVYFLAEGEDMRYEIRFGDDSVGRAVKDGEVVDLEYLVTSGPDGNQVGTFSFIGKIEDSTGKVYPTASVNIVTKQKSQQGDKAESVESIKYNAPRYYSAQYRAVTAQDYAIITKNIYDNADSVVAYGGDALNLSLIHISEPTRQAEISY
;
A
#
# COMPACT_ATOMS: atom_id res chain seq x y z
N MET A 1 -34.41 17.37 -1.77
CA MET A 1 -33.03 16.94 -2.01
C MET A 1 -32.18 16.93 -0.75
N ALA A 2 -32.09 18.02 0.02
CA ALA A 2 -31.19 18.08 1.20
C ALA A 2 -31.43 16.99 2.28
N LEU A 3 -32.65 16.60 2.54
CA LEU A 3 -32.97 15.57 3.54
C LEU A 3 -32.46 14.17 3.14
N ASN A 4 -32.38 13.85 1.86
CA ASN A 4 -31.90 12.55 1.40
C ASN A 4 -30.37 12.41 1.58
N GLU A 5 -29.66 13.51 1.52
CA GLU A 5 -28.20 13.54 1.68
C GLU A 5 -27.73 13.45 3.15
N ALA A 6 -28.65 13.55 4.10
CA ALA A 6 -28.35 13.44 5.52
C ALA A 6 -28.20 12.00 6.04
N PHE A 7 -28.60 11.00 5.22
CA PHE A 7 -28.57 9.60 5.64
C PHE A 7 -27.76 8.75 4.66
N LEU A 8 -26.88 7.91 5.19
CA LEU A 8 -25.97 7.08 4.40
C LEU A 8 -26.66 6.25 3.31
N PRO A 9 -27.80 5.57 3.53
CA PRO A 9 -28.47 4.79 2.49
C PRO A 9 -29.03 5.62 1.34
N SER A 10 -29.46 6.85 1.59
CA SER A 10 -30.16 7.70 0.61
C SER A 10 -29.26 8.77 -0.03
N SER A 11 -28.08 9.03 0.55
CA SER A 11 -27.12 9.99 -0.01
C SER A 11 -26.59 9.51 -1.36
N THR A 12 -26.42 10.43 -2.31
CA THR A 12 -25.93 10.14 -3.67
C THR A 12 -24.62 10.85 -3.99
N VAL A 13 -24.33 11.93 -3.27
CA VAL A 13 -23.11 12.70 -3.43
C VAL A 13 -21.97 12.04 -2.65
N ARG A 14 -20.86 11.72 -3.34
CA ARG A 14 -19.72 11.01 -2.73
C ARG A 14 -19.23 11.67 -1.45
N ASP A 15 -19.00 12.98 -1.44
CA ASP A 15 -18.49 13.70 -0.28
C ASP A 15 -19.41 13.57 0.95
N ASN A 16 -20.72 13.58 0.74
CA ASN A 16 -21.69 13.36 1.82
C ASN A 16 -21.62 11.93 2.35
N VAL A 17 -21.53 10.93 1.44
CA VAL A 17 -21.40 9.52 1.80
C VAL A 17 -20.11 9.28 2.58
N VAL A 18 -18.99 9.85 2.13
CA VAL A 18 -17.69 9.76 2.81
C VAL A 18 -17.75 10.42 4.19
N ASN A 19 -18.34 11.60 4.31
CA ASN A 19 -18.49 12.28 5.58
C ASN A 19 -19.36 11.49 6.57
N LEU A 20 -20.40 10.82 6.10
CA LEU A 20 -21.21 9.92 6.92
C LEU A 20 -20.46 8.63 7.29
N ALA A 21 -19.67 8.09 6.38
CA ALA A 21 -18.84 6.90 6.62
C ALA A 21 -17.73 7.20 7.66
N LYS A 22 -17.17 8.42 7.68
CA LYS A 22 -16.21 8.86 8.71
C LYS A 22 -16.79 8.78 10.13
N LEU A 23 -18.08 9.04 10.31
CA LEU A 23 -18.74 8.90 11.61
C LEU A 23 -18.76 7.44 12.10
N LEU A 24 -18.62 6.50 11.16
CA LEU A 24 -18.52 5.08 11.42
C LEU A 24 -17.06 4.58 11.46
N ASN A 25 -16.08 5.47 11.47
CA ASN A 25 -14.64 5.18 11.38
C ASN A 25 -14.27 4.37 10.11
N TYR A 26 -15.04 4.51 9.05
CA TYR A 26 -14.75 3.84 7.79
C TYR A 26 -13.94 4.76 6.87
N VAL A 27 -12.80 4.27 6.40
CA VAL A 27 -11.97 4.94 5.40
C VAL A 27 -12.18 4.22 4.07
N PRO A 28 -12.77 4.88 3.07
CA PRO A 28 -12.93 4.28 1.75
C PRO A 28 -11.58 3.91 1.14
N ARG A 29 -11.58 2.90 0.29
CA ARG A 29 -10.38 2.47 -0.44
C ARG A 29 -10.07 3.45 -1.58
N SER A 30 -8.81 3.86 -1.67
CA SER A 30 -8.30 4.67 -2.78
C SER A 30 -8.20 3.87 -4.08
N ILE A 31 -7.85 4.54 -5.16
CA ILE A 31 -7.37 3.89 -6.37
C ILE A 31 -6.18 2.98 -6.02
N GLN A 32 -6.08 1.81 -6.66
CA GLN A 32 -5.03 0.84 -6.40
C GLN A 32 -4.17 0.61 -7.62
N ALA A 33 -2.86 0.61 -7.42
CA ALA A 33 -1.88 0.33 -8.45
C ALA A 33 -1.92 -1.14 -8.89
N ALA A 34 -1.84 -1.37 -10.19
CA ALA A 34 -1.66 -2.71 -10.71
C ALA A 34 -0.31 -3.29 -10.24
N LYS A 35 -0.30 -4.58 -9.92
CA LYS A 35 0.87 -5.32 -9.42
C LYS A 35 1.27 -6.39 -10.41
N ALA A 36 2.58 -6.56 -10.64
CA ALA A 36 3.14 -7.67 -11.41
C ALA A 36 4.24 -8.36 -10.60
N CYS A 37 4.57 -9.59 -10.97
CA CYS A 37 5.67 -10.32 -10.35
C CYS A 37 6.71 -10.69 -11.42
N LEU A 38 7.95 -10.31 -11.17
CA LEU A 38 9.07 -10.53 -12.07
C LEU A 38 10.11 -11.44 -11.42
N LYS A 39 10.85 -12.15 -12.26
CA LYS A 39 12.14 -12.75 -11.92
C LYS A 39 13.22 -11.97 -12.64
N LEU A 40 14.26 -11.57 -11.91
CA LEU A 40 15.42 -10.91 -12.46
C LEU A 40 16.65 -11.80 -12.23
N GLU A 41 17.46 -11.97 -13.26
CA GLU A 41 18.72 -12.69 -13.18
C GLU A 41 19.84 -11.80 -13.71
N LEU A 42 20.93 -11.77 -12.97
CA LEU A 42 22.10 -10.98 -13.30
C LEU A 42 23.35 -11.84 -13.17
N GLN A 43 24.18 -11.88 -14.22
CA GLN A 43 25.53 -12.40 -14.13
C GLN A 43 26.45 -11.33 -13.58
N THR A 44 27.06 -11.61 -12.43
CA THR A 44 28.04 -10.71 -11.83
C THR A 44 29.44 -10.97 -12.35
N ASN A 45 30.30 -9.98 -12.25
CA ASN A 45 31.71 -10.10 -12.57
C ASN A 45 32.55 -10.33 -11.31
N GLN A 46 33.59 -11.12 -11.43
CA GLN A 46 34.57 -11.27 -10.36
C GLN A 46 35.33 -9.96 -10.13
N VAL A 47 35.59 -9.65 -8.86
CA VAL A 47 36.46 -8.58 -8.41
C VAL A 47 37.54 -9.25 -7.56
N ASN A 48 38.82 -9.09 -7.89
CA ASN A 48 39.94 -9.75 -7.23
C ASN A 48 39.80 -11.27 -7.10
N GLY A 49 39.21 -11.92 -8.13
CA GLY A 49 39.06 -13.39 -8.18
C GLY A 49 37.85 -13.94 -7.41
N ALA A 50 37.03 -13.09 -6.81
CA ALA A 50 35.83 -13.48 -6.09
C ALA A 50 34.59 -12.76 -6.62
N TYR A 51 33.45 -13.44 -6.59
CA TYR A 51 32.16 -12.79 -6.85
C TYR A 51 31.71 -11.97 -5.64
N PRO A 52 30.94 -10.88 -5.85
CA PRO A 52 30.34 -10.15 -4.72
C PRO A 52 29.42 -11.09 -3.93
N SER A 53 29.38 -10.94 -2.62
CA SER A 53 28.52 -11.78 -1.76
C SER A 53 27.03 -11.50 -1.97
N ASN A 54 26.71 -10.23 -2.10
CA ASN A 54 25.31 -9.75 -2.19
C ASN A 54 25.14 -8.70 -3.28
N ILE A 55 23.96 -8.65 -3.84
CA ILE A 55 23.54 -7.58 -4.73
C ILE A 55 22.16 -7.05 -4.28
N THR A 56 21.98 -5.74 -4.45
CA THR A 56 20.77 -5.03 -4.04
C THR A 56 20.10 -4.39 -5.25
N LEU A 57 18.85 -4.76 -5.49
CA LEU A 57 17.93 -4.01 -6.35
C LEU A 57 17.43 -2.81 -5.57
N LYS A 58 17.69 -1.63 -6.08
CA LYS A 58 17.31 -0.37 -5.40
C LYS A 58 15.84 -0.05 -5.60
N LYS A 59 15.24 0.51 -4.56
CA LYS A 59 13.92 1.13 -4.59
C LYS A 59 13.80 2.16 -5.71
N GLY A 60 12.64 2.20 -6.35
CA GLY A 60 12.33 3.15 -7.41
C GLY A 60 11.89 2.49 -8.71
N PRO A 61 11.97 3.20 -9.83
CA PRO A 61 11.62 2.66 -11.14
C PRO A 61 12.50 1.47 -11.49
N VAL A 62 11.88 0.33 -11.82
CA VAL A 62 12.59 -0.92 -12.10
C VAL A 62 12.32 -1.47 -13.50
N ALA A 63 11.14 -1.21 -14.04
CA ALA A 63 10.79 -1.67 -15.37
C ALA A 63 9.84 -0.69 -16.08
N THR A 64 9.81 -0.80 -17.41
CA THR A 64 8.75 -0.21 -18.24
C THR A 64 7.99 -1.33 -18.93
N GLY A 65 6.68 -1.17 -19.10
CA GLY A 65 5.83 -2.12 -19.80
C GLY A 65 4.41 -1.55 -19.94
N GLY A 66 3.76 -1.79 -21.09
CA GLY A 66 2.42 -1.27 -21.38
C GLY A 66 2.30 0.26 -21.40
N ASN A 67 3.38 0.98 -21.72
CA ASN A 67 3.53 2.43 -21.62
C ASN A 67 3.51 2.98 -20.19
N PHE A 68 3.65 2.14 -19.19
CA PHE A 68 3.70 2.50 -17.78
C PHE A 68 5.10 2.29 -17.19
N VAL A 69 5.37 3.01 -16.11
CA VAL A 69 6.55 2.81 -15.26
C VAL A 69 6.15 1.92 -14.08
N TRP A 70 7.04 0.99 -13.75
CA TRP A 70 6.84 0.01 -12.70
C TRP A 70 7.92 0.15 -11.64
N ASN A 71 7.51 0.18 -10.38
CA ASN A 71 8.39 0.50 -9.27
C ASN A 71 8.49 -0.65 -8.26
N VAL A 72 9.65 -0.77 -7.64
CA VAL A 72 9.85 -1.50 -6.39
C VAL A 72 9.82 -0.51 -5.22
N LEU A 73 9.06 -0.82 -4.20
CA LEU A 73 8.82 0.09 -3.07
C LEU A 73 9.85 -0.02 -1.95
N ALA A 74 10.74 -1.03 -2.00
CA ALA A 74 11.80 -1.24 -1.02
C ALA A 74 13.04 -1.84 -1.69
N ASP A 75 14.21 -1.55 -1.12
CA ASP A 75 15.45 -2.21 -1.52
C ASP A 75 15.33 -3.73 -1.27
N THR A 76 15.74 -4.52 -2.27
CA THR A 76 15.73 -5.98 -2.17
C THR A 76 17.13 -6.51 -2.39
N THR A 77 17.70 -7.23 -1.40
CA THR A 77 19.03 -7.80 -1.47
C THR A 77 18.96 -9.31 -1.62
N VAL A 78 19.78 -9.86 -2.50
CA VAL A 78 19.94 -11.31 -2.69
C VAL A 78 21.41 -11.71 -2.65
N GLU A 79 21.66 -12.95 -2.25
CA GLU A 79 22.99 -13.53 -2.29
C GLU A 79 23.36 -13.94 -3.72
N VAL A 80 24.64 -13.80 -4.04
CA VAL A 80 25.19 -14.25 -5.32
C VAL A 80 25.65 -15.71 -5.17
N ASN A 81 25.33 -16.55 -6.14
CA ASN A 81 25.86 -17.91 -6.19
C ASN A 81 27.38 -17.86 -6.41
N THR A 82 28.14 -18.27 -5.42
CA THR A 82 29.60 -18.19 -5.41
C THR A 82 30.28 -19.05 -6.48
N SER A 83 29.61 -20.09 -6.97
CA SER A 83 30.14 -20.98 -7.99
C SER A 83 29.90 -20.46 -9.40
N THR A 84 28.74 -19.85 -9.64
CA THR A 84 28.32 -19.40 -10.99
C THR A 84 28.40 -17.90 -11.16
N GLY A 85 28.42 -17.14 -10.08
CA GLY A 85 28.33 -15.68 -10.09
C GLY A 85 26.96 -15.13 -10.48
N ILE A 86 25.93 -15.97 -10.49
CA ILE A 86 24.58 -15.56 -10.85
C ILE A 86 23.84 -15.11 -9.59
N ALA A 87 23.21 -13.94 -9.64
CA ALA A 87 22.25 -13.47 -8.69
C ALA A 87 20.84 -13.56 -9.22
N THR A 88 19.94 -14.12 -8.45
CA THR A 88 18.55 -14.31 -8.84
C THR A 88 17.61 -13.65 -7.84
N PHE A 89 16.82 -12.71 -8.32
CA PHE A 89 15.66 -12.16 -7.62
C PHE A 89 14.42 -12.92 -8.12
N ASP A 90 13.98 -13.96 -7.41
CA ASP A 90 12.95 -14.89 -7.93
C ASP A 90 11.55 -14.30 -7.94
N LYS A 91 11.20 -13.48 -6.94
CA LYS A 91 9.86 -12.88 -6.77
C LYS A 91 9.96 -11.39 -6.47
N VAL A 92 10.16 -10.59 -7.50
CA VAL A 92 10.15 -9.13 -7.36
C VAL A 92 8.72 -8.63 -7.63
N SER A 93 8.06 -8.17 -6.59
CA SER A 93 6.76 -7.52 -6.73
C SER A 93 6.95 -6.08 -7.17
N ILE A 94 6.36 -5.72 -8.28
CA ILE A 94 6.39 -4.36 -8.83
C ILE A 94 5.00 -3.78 -8.90
N LYS A 95 4.89 -2.47 -8.67
CA LYS A 95 3.64 -1.71 -8.78
C LYS A 95 3.74 -0.67 -9.89
N GLU A 96 2.65 -0.53 -10.65
CA GLU A 96 2.50 0.51 -11.66
C GLU A 96 2.38 1.88 -11.01
N GLY A 97 2.92 2.93 -11.65
CA GLY A 97 2.73 4.33 -11.27
C GLY A 97 4.02 5.12 -11.14
N SER A 98 3.88 6.33 -10.62
CA SER A 98 5.00 7.23 -10.34
C SER A 98 5.12 7.48 -8.86
N ILE A 99 6.32 7.30 -8.30
CA ILE A 99 6.60 7.65 -6.89
C ILE A 99 6.61 9.17 -6.76
N VAL A 100 5.78 9.68 -5.87
CA VAL A 100 5.69 11.10 -5.54
C VAL A 100 6.13 11.29 -4.10
N ASN A 101 7.01 12.27 -3.90
CA ASN A 101 7.42 12.73 -2.58
C ASN A 101 6.89 14.15 -2.37
N PHE A 102 6.18 14.36 -1.27
CA PHE A 102 5.63 15.66 -0.90
C PHE A 102 5.96 15.99 0.54
N GLN A 103 6.26 17.24 0.84
CA GLN A 103 6.69 17.67 2.16
C GLN A 103 5.79 18.77 2.72
N TYR A 104 5.52 18.67 4.01
CA TYR A 104 4.92 19.74 4.80
C TYR A 104 5.88 20.18 5.90
N ILE A 105 6.10 21.48 6.02
CA ILE A 105 6.71 22.06 7.22
C ILE A 105 5.59 22.27 8.23
N VAL A 106 5.74 21.68 9.41
CA VAL A 106 4.73 21.77 10.46
C VAL A 106 4.68 23.18 11.02
N ASN A 107 3.49 23.76 11.03
CA ASN A 107 3.19 25.04 11.66
C ASN A 107 2.06 24.83 12.67
N THR A 108 2.39 24.75 13.95
CA THR A 108 1.42 24.52 15.02
C THR A 108 0.59 25.76 15.36
N PHE A 109 0.99 26.95 14.89
CA PHE A 109 0.22 28.19 15.06
C PHE A 109 -0.93 28.31 14.06
N ALA A 110 -0.88 27.56 12.97
CA ALA A 110 -1.94 27.46 11.99
C ALA A 110 -2.70 26.14 12.16
N LYS A 111 -4.01 26.15 11.86
CA LYS A 111 -4.78 24.90 11.76
C LYS A 111 -4.42 24.21 10.45
N GLN A 112 -3.27 23.53 10.42
CA GLN A 112 -2.75 22.88 9.23
C GLN A 112 -3.44 21.53 9.01
N ILE A 113 -3.83 21.28 7.76
CA ILE A 113 -4.37 20.01 7.30
C ILE A 113 -3.34 19.39 6.34
N TYR A 114 -2.94 18.15 6.63
CA TYR A 114 -1.97 17.43 5.81
C TYR A 114 -2.72 16.61 4.77
N LYS A 115 -2.96 17.20 3.58
CA LYS A 115 -3.65 16.55 2.47
C LYS A 115 -2.67 15.89 1.53
N ILE A 116 -3.02 14.71 1.03
CA ILE A 116 -2.30 14.09 -0.08
C ILE A 116 -2.74 14.82 -1.35
N PRO A 117 -1.80 15.44 -2.10
CA PRO A 117 -2.17 16.37 -3.18
C PRO A 117 -2.88 15.71 -4.37
N SER A 118 -2.68 14.40 -4.61
CA SER A 118 -3.24 13.69 -5.75
C SER A 118 -4.49 12.89 -5.37
N GLU A 119 -5.53 12.92 -6.20
CA GLU A 119 -6.70 12.07 -6.13
C GLU A 119 -6.41 10.63 -6.61
N ASP A 120 -5.40 10.47 -7.49
CA ASP A 120 -4.96 9.18 -8.01
C ASP A 120 -3.85 8.53 -7.15
N ALA A 121 -3.76 8.90 -5.89
CA ALA A 121 -2.80 8.31 -4.95
C ALA A 121 -3.24 6.92 -4.49
N ASP A 122 -2.40 5.91 -4.70
CA ASP A 122 -2.56 4.59 -4.06
C ASP A 122 -2.12 4.67 -2.60
N ILE A 123 -3.08 4.86 -1.70
CA ILE A 123 -2.85 5.02 -0.26
C ILE A 123 -2.25 3.76 0.37
N SER A 124 -2.43 2.59 -0.22
CA SER A 124 -1.77 1.37 0.27
C SER A 124 -0.25 1.41 0.16
N THR A 125 0.30 2.38 -0.58
CA THR A 125 1.73 2.61 -0.74
C THR A 125 2.26 3.77 0.09
N LEU A 126 1.39 4.47 0.81
CA LEU A 126 1.74 5.66 1.57
C LEU A 126 2.73 5.35 2.68
N ALA A 127 3.85 6.03 2.65
CA ALA A 127 4.83 6.08 3.74
C ALA A 127 4.91 7.50 4.30
N VAL A 128 4.64 7.63 5.59
CA VAL A 128 4.70 8.91 6.31
C VAL A 128 5.92 8.91 7.21
N ARG A 129 6.81 9.86 7.00
CA ARG A 129 8.02 10.05 7.78
C ARG A 129 8.08 11.46 8.35
N VAL A 130 8.62 11.60 9.54
CA VAL A 130 8.77 12.91 10.18
C VAL A 130 10.25 13.12 10.49
N LYS A 131 10.78 14.26 10.05
CA LYS A 131 12.13 14.74 10.35
C LYS A 131 12.09 15.86 11.37
N ALA A 132 13.12 16.00 12.16
CA ALA A 132 13.21 17.05 13.17
C ALA A 132 13.25 18.47 12.57
N ASN A 133 13.74 18.63 11.34
CA ASN A 133 13.80 19.88 10.58
C ASN A 133 14.18 19.57 9.12
N GLU A 134 14.21 20.58 8.26
CA GLU A 134 14.56 20.44 6.84
C GLU A 134 15.98 19.89 6.59
N SER A 135 16.93 20.20 7.46
CA SER A 135 18.33 19.76 7.33
C SER A 135 18.57 18.36 7.88
N ALA A 136 17.61 17.79 8.59
CA ALA A 136 17.77 16.48 9.21
C ALA A 136 17.79 15.37 8.15
N THR A 137 18.77 14.48 8.23
CA THR A 137 18.85 13.27 7.38
C THR A 137 18.10 12.09 7.97
N ALA A 138 18.01 12.05 9.31
CA ALA A 138 17.25 11.01 10.01
C ALA A 138 15.76 11.35 10.00
N SER A 139 14.93 10.32 9.77
CA SER A 139 13.48 10.44 9.79
C SER A 139 12.86 9.30 10.57
N ASP A 140 11.78 9.58 11.26
CA ASP A 140 10.98 8.61 11.99
C ASP A 140 9.80 8.16 11.15
N LEU A 141 9.63 6.85 10.97
CA LEU A 141 8.47 6.28 10.30
C LEU A 141 7.26 6.32 11.23
N TYR A 142 6.14 6.79 10.72
CA TYR A 142 4.83 6.75 11.37
C TYR A 142 3.97 5.67 10.72
N ASN A 143 3.23 4.94 11.54
CA ASN A 143 2.35 3.87 11.07
C ASN A 143 0.90 4.32 11.05
N GLN A 144 0.16 3.88 10.02
CA GLN A 144 -1.28 4.08 9.98
C GLN A 144 -1.96 3.25 11.08
N VAL A 145 -2.94 3.84 11.74
CA VAL A 145 -3.82 3.16 12.68
C VAL A 145 -5.26 3.61 12.49
N ASP A 146 -6.17 2.66 12.68
CA ASP A 146 -7.61 2.91 12.57
C ASP A 146 -8.27 3.00 13.95
N THR A 147 -7.57 2.55 15.00
CA THR A 147 -8.08 2.53 16.36
C THR A 147 -7.12 3.20 17.34
N VAL A 148 -7.67 3.78 18.38
CA VAL A 148 -6.92 4.43 19.47
C VAL A 148 -6.50 3.45 20.59
N THR A 149 -6.81 2.16 20.43
CA THR A 149 -6.55 1.16 21.47
C THR A 149 -5.05 0.89 21.61
N ASN A 150 -4.55 0.90 22.85
CA ASN A 150 -3.14 0.64 23.18
C ASN A 150 -2.13 1.68 22.64
N LEU A 151 -2.57 2.86 22.26
CA LEU A 151 -1.67 3.96 21.89
C LEU A 151 -1.21 4.73 23.14
N THR A 152 0.05 5.16 23.11
CA THR A 152 0.65 6.02 24.13
C THR A 152 0.96 7.39 23.54
N ALA A 153 1.21 8.38 24.37
CA ALA A 153 1.61 9.74 23.96
C ALA A 153 2.85 9.78 23.04
N THR A 154 3.69 8.74 23.06
CA THR A 154 4.93 8.68 22.27
C THR A 154 4.84 7.78 21.04
N THR A 155 3.73 7.09 20.86
CA THR A 155 3.55 6.16 19.72
C THR A 155 3.48 6.95 18.42
N ARG A 156 4.33 6.59 17.45
CA ARG A 156 4.43 7.26 16.14
C ARG A 156 3.37 6.72 15.20
N VAL A 157 2.22 7.35 15.21
CA VAL A 157 1.06 6.93 14.42
C VAL A 157 0.40 8.11 13.71
N TYR A 158 -0.32 7.79 12.66
CA TYR A 158 -1.22 8.72 11.99
C TYR A 158 -2.56 8.07 11.70
N PHE A 159 -3.58 8.88 11.61
CA PHE A 159 -4.93 8.52 11.21
C PHE A 159 -5.16 9.04 9.79
N LEU A 160 -5.83 8.23 8.98
CA LEU A 160 -6.16 8.56 7.60
C LEU A 160 -7.67 8.76 7.47
N ALA A 161 -8.07 9.73 6.66
CA ALA A 161 -9.47 9.95 6.30
C ALA A 161 -9.54 10.45 4.85
N GLU A 162 -10.55 10.04 4.10
CA GLU A 162 -10.82 10.66 2.79
C GLU A 162 -11.40 12.06 3.03
N GLY A 163 -10.80 13.08 2.42
CA GLY A 163 -11.25 14.46 2.44
C GLY A 163 -12.21 14.76 1.30
N GLU A 164 -12.28 16.03 0.92
CA GLU A 164 -12.98 16.47 -0.28
C GLU A 164 -12.20 16.06 -1.53
N ASP A 165 -12.91 15.93 -2.66
CA ASP A 165 -12.32 15.63 -3.97
C ASP A 165 -11.51 14.31 -4.02
N MET A 166 -11.92 13.28 -3.29
CA MET A 166 -11.23 11.98 -3.20
C MET A 166 -9.79 12.05 -2.70
N ARG A 167 -9.37 13.17 -2.13
CA ARG A 167 -8.04 13.35 -1.54
C ARG A 167 -8.03 12.91 -0.09
N TYR A 168 -6.96 12.29 0.34
CA TYR A 168 -6.84 11.81 1.70
C TYR A 168 -6.15 12.83 2.60
N GLU A 169 -6.60 12.88 3.84
CA GLU A 169 -6.08 13.74 4.90
C GLU A 169 -5.42 12.89 5.97
N ILE A 170 -4.24 13.33 6.40
CA ILE A 170 -3.47 12.71 7.47
C ILE A 170 -3.66 13.54 8.73
N ARG A 171 -3.91 12.87 9.85
CA ARG A 171 -3.97 13.47 11.18
C ARG A 171 -2.99 12.75 12.09
N PHE A 172 -2.18 13.50 12.79
CA PHE A 172 -1.26 12.98 13.80
C PHE A 172 -1.92 12.93 15.17
N GLY A 173 -1.26 12.29 16.12
CA GLY A 173 -1.67 12.29 17.52
C GLY A 173 -1.62 13.69 18.15
N ASP A 174 -2.08 13.77 19.39
CA ASP A 174 -2.19 14.99 20.19
C ASP A 174 -1.39 14.92 21.51
N ASP A 175 -0.39 14.01 21.60
CA ASP A 175 0.36 13.68 22.80
C ASP A 175 -0.47 13.04 23.93
N SER A 176 -1.76 12.78 23.68
CA SER A 176 -2.59 11.91 24.52
C SER A 176 -2.75 10.56 23.85
N VAL A 177 -3.08 10.58 22.57
CA VAL A 177 -3.24 9.40 21.70
C VAL A 177 -2.31 9.55 20.51
N GLY A 178 -1.12 8.96 20.64
CA GLY A 178 -0.07 9.10 19.62
C GLY A 178 0.72 10.42 19.75
N ARG A 179 1.92 10.41 19.20
CA ARG A 179 2.82 11.56 19.22
C ARG A 179 2.32 12.67 18.31
N ALA A 180 2.16 13.88 18.85
CA ALA A 180 1.93 15.07 18.05
C ALA A 180 3.18 15.48 17.28
N VAL A 181 3.02 16.03 16.09
CA VAL A 181 4.10 16.70 15.35
C VAL A 181 4.32 18.10 15.92
N LYS A 182 5.58 18.53 15.94
CA LYS A 182 6.01 19.78 16.55
C LYS A 182 6.30 20.85 15.51
N ASP A 183 6.21 22.09 15.92
CA ASP A 183 6.53 23.24 15.06
C ASP A 183 7.94 23.13 14.49
N GLY A 184 8.07 23.37 13.17
CA GLY A 184 9.33 23.26 12.44
C GLY A 184 9.75 21.84 12.05
N GLU A 185 9.05 20.78 12.51
CA GLU A 185 9.26 19.42 11.98
C GLU A 185 8.81 19.36 10.52
N VAL A 186 9.36 18.41 9.77
CA VAL A 186 9.00 18.18 8.36
C VAL A 186 8.34 16.82 8.21
N VAL A 187 7.13 16.83 7.70
CA VAL A 187 6.37 15.63 7.34
C VAL A 187 6.63 15.30 5.89
N ASP A 188 7.29 14.16 5.64
CA ASP A 188 7.55 13.62 4.32
C ASP A 188 6.48 12.58 3.99
N LEU A 189 5.78 12.78 2.89
CA LEU A 189 4.81 11.85 2.32
C LEU A 189 5.41 11.24 1.07
N GLU A 190 5.48 9.92 1.01
CA GLU A 190 5.85 9.18 -0.19
C GLU A 190 4.72 8.22 -0.56
N TYR A 191 4.26 8.28 -1.79
CA TYR A 191 3.18 7.44 -2.30
C TYR A 191 3.28 7.26 -3.82
N LEU A 192 2.56 6.27 -4.37
CA LEU A 192 2.41 6.11 -5.81
C LEU A 192 1.18 6.87 -6.31
N VAL A 193 1.35 7.56 -7.43
CA VAL A 193 0.26 8.03 -8.29
C VAL A 193 0.11 7.02 -9.41
N THR A 194 -1.06 6.46 -9.57
CA THR A 194 -1.32 5.30 -10.42
C THR A 194 -2.44 5.55 -11.43
N SER A 195 -2.42 4.79 -12.53
CA SER A 195 -3.50 4.73 -13.51
C SER A 195 -4.56 3.67 -13.15
N GLY A 196 -4.38 2.99 -12.02
CA GLY A 196 -5.32 1.99 -11.51
C GLY A 196 -5.52 0.79 -12.45
N PRO A 197 -6.77 0.52 -12.89
CA PRO A 197 -7.08 -0.66 -13.71
C PRO A 197 -6.41 -0.65 -15.08
N ASP A 198 -6.01 0.51 -15.62
CA ASP A 198 -5.39 0.62 -16.93
C ASP A 198 -4.02 -0.05 -16.98
N GLY A 199 -3.37 -0.17 -15.82
CA GLY A 199 -2.12 -0.92 -15.65
C GLY A 199 -2.28 -2.44 -15.65
N ASN A 200 -3.49 -3.00 -15.71
CA ASN A 200 -3.71 -4.43 -15.68
C ASN A 200 -3.35 -5.13 -17.00
N GLN A 201 -3.11 -6.43 -16.95
CA GLN A 201 -2.81 -7.33 -18.10
C GLN A 201 -1.50 -7.07 -18.84
N VAL A 202 -0.61 -6.23 -18.33
CA VAL A 202 0.74 -6.06 -18.89
C VAL A 202 1.57 -7.30 -18.59
N GLY A 203 2.13 -7.91 -19.60
CA GLY A 203 2.91 -9.15 -19.50
C GLY A 203 4.33 -9.06 -20.00
N THR A 204 4.71 -7.95 -20.65
CA THR A 204 6.05 -7.73 -21.20
C THR A 204 6.68 -6.52 -20.55
N PHE A 205 7.87 -6.71 -20.00
CA PHE A 205 8.60 -5.67 -19.27
C PHE A 205 10.02 -5.54 -19.77
N SER A 206 10.53 -4.32 -19.78
CA SER A 206 11.93 -3.99 -20.03
C SER A 206 12.55 -3.43 -18.76
N PHE A 207 13.70 -3.95 -18.35
CA PHE A 207 14.38 -3.51 -17.14
C PHE A 207 15.02 -2.14 -17.34
N ILE A 208 14.77 -1.23 -16.39
CA ILE A 208 15.36 0.11 -16.33
C ILE A 208 15.96 0.42 -14.95
N GLY A 209 15.83 -0.54 -14.01
CA GLY A 209 16.17 -0.34 -12.61
C GLY A 209 17.67 -0.22 -12.35
N LYS A 210 17.99 0.07 -11.09
CA LYS A 210 19.35 0.15 -10.59
C LYS A 210 19.64 -1.05 -9.71
N ILE A 211 20.66 -1.83 -10.08
CA ILE A 211 21.20 -2.91 -9.26
C ILE A 211 22.64 -2.56 -8.90
N GLU A 212 22.99 -2.69 -7.62
CA GLU A 212 24.34 -2.42 -7.12
C GLU A 212 24.82 -3.53 -6.19
N ASP A 213 26.15 -3.72 -6.12
CA ASP A 213 26.77 -4.62 -5.15
C ASP A 213 27.11 -3.91 -3.83
N SER A 214 27.65 -4.65 -2.88
CA SER A 214 28.05 -4.15 -1.56
C SER A 214 29.17 -3.09 -1.62
N THR A 215 29.85 -2.94 -2.76
CA THR A 215 30.88 -1.92 -2.97
C THR A 215 30.33 -0.65 -3.59
N GLY A 216 29.03 -0.61 -3.96
CA GLY A 216 28.37 0.48 -4.64
C GLY A 216 28.55 0.48 -6.15
N LYS A 217 29.10 -0.59 -6.73
CA LYS A 217 29.20 -0.76 -8.19
C LYS A 217 27.83 -1.03 -8.78
N VAL A 218 27.43 -0.21 -9.73
CA VAL A 218 26.17 -0.35 -10.48
C VAL A 218 26.34 -1.24 -11.69
N TYR A 219 25.42 -2.17 -11.90
CA TYR A 219 25.40 -3.06 -13.05
C TYR A 219 24.58 -2.46 -14.21
N PRO A 220 25.03 -2.65 -15.48
CA PRO A 220 24.29 -2.16 -16.64
C PRO A 220 22.91 -2.83 -16.76
N THR A 221 21.89 -2.09 -17.14
CA THR A 221 20.53 -2.62 -17.35
C THR A 221 20.46 -3.73 -18.38
N ALA A 222 21.29 -3.66 -19.42
CA ALA A 222 21.38 -4.68 -20.48
C ALA A 222 21.90 -6.05 -19.99
N SER A 223 22.55 -6.11 -18.81
CA SER A 223 23.05 -7.36 -18.23
C SER A 223 22.00 -8.11 -17.40
N VAL A 224 20.83 -7.52 -17.21
CA VAL A 224 19.74 -8.10 -16.41
C VAL A 224 18.75 -8.83 -17.31
N ASN A 225 18.61 -10.13 -17.11
CA ASN A 225 17.57 -10.91 -17.74
C ASN A 225 16.28 -10.79 -16.93
N ILE A 226 15.19 -10.42 -17.59
CA ILE A 226 13.87 -10.23 -16.96
C ILE A 226 12.89 -11.27 -17.48
N VAL A 227 12.20 -11.94 -16.56
CA VAL A 227 11.17 -12.92 -16.87
C VAL A 227 9.90 -12.57 -16.11
N THR A 228 8.79 -12.44 -16.80
CA THR A 228 7.50 -12.22 -16.17
C THR A 228 6.97 -13.50 -15.55
N LYS A 229 6.89 -13.55 -14.23
CA LYS A 229 6.27 -14.66 -13.48
C LYS A 229 4.76 -14.54 -13.47
N GLN A 230 4.27 -13.30 -13.33
CA GLN A 230 2.85 -12.99 -13.32
C GLN A 230 2.61 -11.65 -14.00
N LYS A 231 1.67 -11.66 -14.95
CA LYS A 231 1.17 -10.44 -15.59
C LYS A 231 0.56 -9.50 -14.54
N SER A 232 0.54 -8.23 -14.86
CA SER A 232 -0.06 -7.24 -13.97
C SER A 232 -1.55 -7.46 -13.77
N GLN A 233 -1.99 -7.27 -12.54
CA GLN A 233 -3.38 -7.39 -12.10
C GLN A 233 -3.60 -6.58 -10.81
N GLN A 234 -4.84 -6.56 -10.31
CA GLN A 234 -5.22 -5.90 -9.06
C GLN A 234 -5.15 -4.36 -9.09
N GLY A 235 -4.96 -3.75 -10.26
CA GLY A 235 -5.24 -2.34 -10.42
C GLY A 235 -6.75 -2.13 -10.39
N ASP A 236 -7.22 -1.21 -9.54
CA ASP A 236 -8.65 -0.95 -9.37
C ASP A 236 -8.92 0.53 -9.14
N LYS A 237 -10.16 0.94 -9.38
CA LYS A 237 -10.65 2.30 -9.12
C LYS A 237 -10.85 2.52 -7.63
N ALA A 238 -10.91 3.80 -7.24
CA ALA A 238 -11.35 4.17 -5.90
C ALA A 238 -12.73 3.56 -5.59
N GLU A 239 -12.97 3.25 -4.32
CA GLU A 239 -14.20 2.61 -3.88
C GLU A 239 -15.44 3.39 -4.31
N SER A 240 -16.42 2.70 -4.87
CA SER A 240 -17.67 3.30 -5.34
C SER A 240 -18.56 3.71 -4.16
N VAL A 241 -19.44 4.69 -4.39
CA VAL A 241 -20.43 5.14 -3.42
C VAL A 241 -21.29 3.98 -2.90
N GLU A 242 -21.70 3.07 -3.78
CA GLU A 242 -22.51 1.92 -3.40
C GLU A 242 -21.74 0.92 -2.53
N SER A 243 -20.44 0.73 -2.80
CA SER A 243 -19.56 -0.10 -1.96
C SER A 243 -19.39 0.51 -0.58
N ILE A 244 -19.15 1.82 -0.48
CA ILE A 244 -19.03 2.54 0.80
C ILE A 244 -20.30 2.39 1.63
N LYS A 245 -21.47 2.63 1.04
CA LYS A 245 -22.76 2.44 1.71
C LYS A 245 -22.96 1.03 2.23
N TYR A 246 -22.50 0.04 1.49
CA TYR A 246 -22.59 -1.36 1.88
C TYR A 246 -21.60 -1.73 2.99
N ASN A 247 -20.35 -1.30 2.89
CA ASN A 247 -19.26 -1.71 3.78
C ASN A 247 -19.22 -0.93 5.09
N ALA A 248 -19.43 0.41 5.08
CA ALA A 248 -19.25 1.24 6.26
C ALA A 248 -20.12 0.84 7.48
N PRO A 249 -21.43 0.55 7.35
CA PRO A 249 -22.25 0.10 8.48
C PRO A 249 -21.81 -1.27 9.00
N ARG A 250 -21.37 -2.16 8.11
CA ARG A 250 -20.91 -3.52 8.47
C ARG A 250 -19.59 -3.47 9.20
N TYR A 251 -18.66 -2.64 8.72
CA TYR A 251 -17.39 -2.38 9.39
C TYR A 251 -17.61 -1.88 10.83
N TYR A 252 -18.50 -0.91 10.99
CA TYR A 252 -18.89 -0.41 12.31
C TYR A 252 -19.52 -1.47 13.19
N SER A 253 -20.41 -2.32 12.65
CA SER A 253 -21.07 -3.39 13.38
C SER A 253 -20.09 -4.47 13.85
N ALA A 254 -19.07 -4.78 13.07
CA ALA A 254 -18.04 -5.76 13.43
C ALA A 254 -17.16 -5.28 14.59
N GLN A 255 -17.00 -3.95 14.81
CA GLN A 255 -16.22 -3.37 15.93
C GLN A 255 -14.84 -4.04 16.12
N TYR A 256 -14.16 -4.40 15.05
CA TYR A 256 -12.91 -5.17 15.05
C TYR A 256 -13.00 -6.54 15.76
N ARG A 257 -14.21 -7.09 15.92
CA ARG A 257 -14.44 -8.41 16.47
C ARG A 257 -15.01 -9.32 15.40
N ALA A 258 -14.33 -10.42 15.12
CA ALA A 258 -14.82 -11.45 14.22
C ALA A 258 -15.60 -12.49 15.03
N VAL A 259 -16.92 -12.37 15.08
CA VAL A 259 -17.83 -13.27 15.80
C VAL A 259 -18.72 -14.02 14.82
N THR A 260 -19.27 -13.33 13.83
CA THR A 260 -20.11 -13.94 12.81
C THR A 260 -19.31 -14.20 11.53
N ALA A 261 -19.76 -15.10 10.68
CA ALA A 261 -19.14 -15.34 9.37
C ALA A 261 -19.01 -14.06 8.54
N GLN A 262 -19.98 -13.16 8.66
CA GLN A 262 -19.95 -11.86 7.98
C GLN A 262 -18.86 -10.94 8.55
N ASP A 263 -18.64 -10.94 9.86
CA ASP A 263 -17.57 -10.15 10.48
C ASP A 263 -16.19 -10.62 9.99
N TYR A 264 -15.98 -11.95 9.92
CA TYR A 264 -14.76 -12.53 9.36
C TYR A 264 -14.53 -12.09 7.92
N ALA A 265 -15.57 -12.15 7.08
CA ALA A 265 -15.45 -11.73 5.69
C ALA A 265 -15.05 -10.24 5.55
N ILE A 266 -15.67 -9.36 6.35
CA ILE A 266 -15.41 -7.92 6.32
C ILE A 266 -14.01 -7.60 6.85
N ILE A 267 -13.64 -8.17 8.01
CA ILE A 267 -12.34 -7.93 8.62
C ILE A 267 -11.22 -8.46 7.71
N THR A 268 -11.40 -9.65 7.13
CA THR A 268 -10.42 -10.21 6.19
C THR A 268 -10.24 -9.32 4.96
N LYS A 269 -11.34 -8.79 4.40
CA LYS A 269 -11.28 -7.87 3.27
C LYS A 269 -10.54 -6.57 3.59
N ASN A 270 -10.68 -6.06 4.82
CA ASN A 270 -9.99 -4.84 5.27
C ASN A 270 -8.50 -5.07 5.55
N ILE A 271 -8.13 -6.26 6.05
CA ILE A 271 -6.73 -6.60 6.34
C ILE A 271 -5.99 -6.99 5.05
N TYR A 272 -6.71 -7.62 4.12
CA TYR A 272 -6.13 -8.12 2.88
C TYR A 272 -6.73 -7.39 1.67
N ASP A 273 -6.14 -6.27 1.32
CA ASP A 273 -6.58 -5.36 0.25
C ASP A 273 -6.69 -6.03 -1.13
N ASN A 274 -6.00 -7.15 -1.32
CA ASN A 274 -6.01 -7.87 -2.60
C ASN A 274 -7.17 -8.87 -2.74
N ALA A 275 -8.08 -8.89 -1.78
CA ALA A 275 -9.24 -9.76 -1.82
C ALA A 275 -10.36 -9.15 -2.68
N ASP A 276 -10.67 -9.75 -3.83
CA ASP A 276 -11.81 -9.36 -4.65
C ASP A 276 -13.13 -9.68 -3.94
N SER A 277 -13.22 -10.87 -3.35
CA SER A 277 -14.34 -11.28 -2.52
C SER A 277 -13.88 -12.20 -1.40
N VAL A 278 -14.53 -12.12 -0.26
CA VAL A 278 -14.29 -12.99 0.89
C VAL A 278 -15.61 -13.62 1.31
N VAL A 279 -15.63 -14.92 1.43
CA VAL A 279 -16.78 -15.66 1.96
C VAL A 279 -16.32 -16.48 3.15
N ALA A 280 -16.95 -16.27 4.29
CA ALA A 280 -16.72 -17.05 5.49
C ALA A 280 -17.91 -17.96 5.77
N TYR A 281 -17.66 -19.19 6.15
CA TYR A 281 -18.68 -20.17 6.47
C TYR A 281 -18.55 -20.61 7.93
N GLY A 282 -19.65 -20.69 8.65
CA GLY A 282 -19.70 -21.37 9.94
C GLY A 282 -19.53 -22.89 9.76
N GLY A 283 -18.95 -23.56 10.75
CA GLY A 283 -18.80 -25.02 10.74
C GLY A 283 -20.11 -25.77 10.50
N ASP A 284 -21.22 -25.23 10.92
CA ASP A 284 -22.56 -25.77 10.70
C ASP A 284 -22.93 -25.88 9.21
N ALA A 285 -22.49 -24.93 8.40
CA ALA A 285 -22.78 -24.91 6.97
C ALA A 285 -22.02 -26.01 6.19
N LEU A 286 -20.94 -26.51 6.76
CA LEU A 286 -20.07 -27.53 6.16
C LEU A 286 -20.07 -28.85 6.93
N ASN A 287 -20.98 -29.05 7.92
CA ASN A 287 -20.96 -30.14 8.88
C ASN A 287 -19.61 -30.27 9.63
N LEU A 288 -18.92 -29.15 9.82
CA LEU A 288 -17.64 -29.04 10.54
C LEU A 288 -17.85 -28.25 11.83
N SER A 289 -17.11 -28.60 12.87
CA SER A 289 -17.15 -27.89 14.16
C SER A 289 -16.33 -26.60 14.19
N LEU A 290 -15.71 -26.21 13.07
CA LEU A 290 -14.81 -25.05 12.95
C LEU A 290 -15.34 -24.06 11.92
N ILE A 291 -15.06 -22.77 12.14
CA ILE A 291 -15.28 -21.73 11.15
C ILE A 291 -14.16 -21.81 10.11
N HIS A 292 -14.53 -21.92 8.85
CA HIS A 292 -13.62 -21.86 7.73
C HIS A 292 -13.69 -20.47 7.10
N ILE A 293 -12.54 -19.79 7.03
CA ILE A 293 -12.36 -18.60 6.22
C ILE A 293 -11.71 -19.08 4.93
N SER A 294 -12.44 -19.02 3.83
CA SER A 294 -11.79 -19.19 2.53
C SER A 294 -11.21 -17.84 2.12
N GLU A 295 -9.89 -17.78 2.03
CA GLU A 295 -9.27 -16.67 1.34
C GLU A 295 -9.81 -16.64 -0.09
N PRO A 296 -9.99 -15.44 -0.69
CA PRO A 296 -10.24 -15.33 -2.11
C PRO A 296 -8.98 -15.84 -2.78
N THR A 297 -8.97 -17.11 -2.99
CA THR A 297 -7.92 -17.71 -3.76
C THR A 297 -7.94 -17.05 -5.10
N ARG A 298 -6.81 -16.60 -5.52
CA ARG A 298 -6.39 -17.13 -6.79
C ARG A 298 -6.79 -18.59 -6.79
N GLN A 299 -7.96 -18.77 -7.41
CA GLN A 299 -8.59 -20.04 -7.59
C GLN A 299 -7.59 -21.15 -7.78
N ALA A 300 -7.80 -22.24 -7.18
CA ALA A 300 -7.40 -23.57 -7.55
C ALA A 300 -6.10 -24.15 -6.96
N GLU A 301 -5.38 -23.51 -6.10
CA GLU A 301 -4.15 -24.14 -5.61
C GLU A 301 -4.06 -24.37 -4.10
N ILE A 302 -5.16 -24.25 -3.38
CA ILE A 302 -5.22 -24.72 -1.99
C ILE A 302 -6.40 -25.70 -1.86
N SER A 303 -6.24 -26.86 -2.45
CA SER A 303 -6.94 -28.06 -1.98
C SER A 303 -6.04 -28.74 -0.97
N TYR A 304 -6.46 -28.79 0.24
CA TYR A 304 -5.97 -29.72 1.24
C TYR A 304 -6.78 -30.99 1.17
#